data_729dd8b5819dce3ed884c7cef9b3b321
#
_entry.id   729dd8b5819dce3ed884c7cef9b3b321
#
_cell.length_a   1.000
_cell.length_b   1.000
_cell.length_c   1.000
_cell.angle_alpha   90.00
_cell.angle_beta   90.00
_cell.angle_gamma   90.00
#
_symmetry.space_group_name_H-M   'P 1'
#
loop_
_entity.id
_entity.type
_entity.pdbx_description
1 polymer ?
#
loop_
_entity_poly.entity_id
_entity_poly.type
_entity_poly.pdbx_seq_one_letter_code
_entity_poly.pdbx_strand_id
1 'polypeptide(L)'
;MRLLSLLGKTLRQPPSEARLASHQLLVRAGCVRGLEVGQFAYLPLGCRALHRLNILIRSELSGLGAQEMELPRSEESEEPKALIRIVGREVDSYRQLPVLLYRFLSQRSPE
;
A
#
# COMPACT_ATOMS: atom_id res chain seq x y z
N MET A 1 10.18 11.64 17.67
CA MET A 1 10.67 12.45 16.53
C MET A 1 9.84 13.73 16.43
N ARG A 2 10.49 14.86 16.29
CA ARG A 2 9.80 16.15 16.17
C ARG A 2 9.35 16.37 14.74
N LEU A 3 8.14 16.93 14.57
CA LEU A 3 7.62 17.24 13.23
C LEU A 3 8.53 18.17 12.44
N LEU A 4 9.17 19.14 13.12
CA LEU A 4 10.06 20.09 12.46
C LEU A 4 11.32 19.46 11.89
N SER A 5 11.70 18.25 12.35
CA SER A 5 12.88 17.55 11.85
C SER A 5 12.55 16.53 10.77
N LEU A 6 11.28 16.33 10.44
CA LEU A 6 10.89 15.43 9.36
C LEU A 6 11.15 16.09 8.00
N LEU A 7 11.67 15.31 7.07
CA LEU A 7 11.80 15.75 5.68
C LEU A 7 10.42 16.00 5.10
N GLY A 8 10.24 17.14 4.47
CA GLY A 8 8.99 17.51 3.83
C GLY A 8 8.44 18.81 4.38
N LYS A 9 8.12 19.72 3.47
CA LYS A 9 7.55 21.02 3.82
C LYS A 9 6.09 21.06 3.41
N THR A 10 5.29 21.83 4.13
CA THR A 10 3.92 22.11 3.72
C THR A 10 3.92 23.12 2.59
N LEU A 11 2.90 23.05 1.75
CA LEU A 11 2.71 23.94 0.62
C LEU A 11 1.40 24.68 0.75
N ARG A 12 1.39 25.95 0.38
CA ARG A 12 0.16 26.76 0.40
C ARG A 12 -0.77 26.43 -0.75
N GLN A 13 -0.18 26.07 -1.89
CA GLN A 13 -0.91 25.74 -3.10
C GLN A 13 -0.55 24.33 -3.56
N PRO A 14 -1.51 23.55 -4.05
CA PRO A 14 -1.19 22.26 -4.64
C PRO A 14 -0.52 22.46 -6.01
N PRO A 15 0.29 21.48 -6.47
CA PRO A 15 0.81 21.54 -7.84
C PRO A 15 -0.33 21.40 -8.85
N SER A 16 -0.12 21.92 -10.05
CA SER A 16 -1.13 21.92 -11.11
C SER A 16 -1.55 20.51 -11.55
N GLU A 17 -0.66 19.53 -11.37
CA GLU A 17 -0.93 18.13 -11.73
C GLU A 17 -1.91 17.45 -10.76
N ALA A 18 -2.05 17.97 -9.55
CA ALA A 18 -2.93 17.39 -8.55
C ALA A 18 -4.37 17.77 -8.83
N ARG A 19 -5.18 16.80 -9.20
CA ARG A 19 -6.59 17.01 -9.56
C ARG A 19 -7.55 16.62 -8.45
N LEU A 20 -7.29 15.48 -7.79
CA LEU A 20 -8.15 15.01 -6.71
C LEU A 20 -7.90 15.81 -5.44
N ALA A 21 -8.95 16.07 -4.68
CA ALA A 21 -8.85 16.80 -3.41
C ALA A 21 -7.91 16.10 -2.42
N SER A 22 -7.97 14.77 -2.35
CA SER A 22 -7.11 13.98 -1.48
C SER A 22 -5.64 14.14 -1.86
N HIS A 23 -5.33 14.09 -3.14
CA HIS A 23 -3.97 14.28 -3.65
C HIS A 23 -3.47 15.68 -3.31
N GLN A 24 -4.29 16.71 -3.57
CA GLN A 24 -3.94 18.09 -3.27
C GLN A 24 -3.59 18.29 -1.79
N LEU A 25 -4.41 17.72 -0.91
CA LEU A 25 -4.21 17.85 0.53
C LEU A 25 -2.96 17.11 1.01
N LEU A 26 -2.72 15.92 0.49
CA LEU A 26 -1.55 15.11 0.85
C LEU A 26 -0.26 15.80 0.43
N VAL A 27 -0.23 16.41 -0.76
CA VAL A 27 0.96 17.15 -1.21
C VAL A 27 1.16 18.40 -0.36
N ARG A 28 0.09 19.15 -0.10
CA ARG A 28 0.19 20.36 0.72
C ARG A 28 0.64 20.07 2.15
N ALA A 29 0.21 18.95 2.71
CA ALA A 29 0.58 18.54 4.07
C ALA A 29 2.01 18.03 4.19
N GLY A 30 2.71 17.83 3.08
CA GLY A 30 4.07 17.29 3.11
C GLY A 30 4.14 15.78 3.26
N CYS A 31 3.08 15.06 2.88
CA CYS A 31 3.03 13.61 2.98
C CYS A 31 3.55 12.91 1.73
N VAL A 32 3.31 13.47 0.56
CA VAL A 32 3.72 12.87 -0.71
C VAL A 32 4.31 13.91 -1.65
N ARG A 33 5.13 13.44 -2.59
CA ARG A 33 5.65 14.25 -3.71
C ARG A 33 5.62 13.42 -4.97
N GLY A 34 5.22 14.04 -6.07
CA GLY A 34 5.21 13.40 -7.37
C GLY A 34 6.63 13.25 -7.93
N LEU A 35 6.89 12.13 -8.59
CA LEU A 35 8.13 11.89 -9.35
C LEU A 35 7.83 11.90 -10.82
N GLU A 36 6.99 10.99 -11.26
CA GLU A 36 6.50 10.88 -12.63
C GLU A 36 4.99 10.67 -12.59
N VAL A 37 4.35 10.71 -13.75
CA VAL A 37 2.90 10.47 -13.81
C VAL A 37 2.56 9.13 -13.20
N GLY A 38 1.71 9.17 -12.17
CA GLY A 38 1.28 7.97 -11.46
C GLY A 38 2.29 7.43 -10.45
N GLN A 39 3.45 8.07 -10.30
CA GLN A 39 4.48 7.66 -9.35
C GLN A 39 4.68 8.73 -8.28
N PHE A 40 4.62 8.32 -7.03
CA PHE A 40 4.71 9.23 -5.90
C PHE A 40 5.68 8.68 -4.87
N ALA A 41 6.44 9.60 -4.27
CA ALA A 41 7.26 9.28 -3.10
C ALA A 41 6.47 9.63 -1.85
N TYR A 42 6.47 8.72 -0.89
CA TYR A 42 5.93 9.00 0.44
C TYR A 42 7.04 9.64 1.27
N LEU A 43 6.80 10.85 1.75
CA LEU A 43 7.71 11.52 2.66
C LEU A 43 7.53 10.93 4.07
N PRO A 44 8.45 11.21 5.01
CA PRO A 44 8.39 10.56 6.33
C PRO A 44 7.05 10.65 7.03
N LEU A 45 6.36 11.79 6.97
CA LEU A 45 5.04 11.92 7.58
C LEU A 45 4.01 11.02 6.88
N GLY A 46 4.06 10.97 5.55
CA GLY A 46 3.20 10.09 4.77
C GLY A 46 3.45 8.61 5.07
N CYS A 47 4.73 8.23 5.21
CA CYS A 47 5.09 6.86 5.58
C CYS A 47 4.54 6.48 6.95
N ARG A 48 4.59 7.39 7.90
CA ARG A 48 4.05 7.12 9.25
C ARG A 48 2.55 6.93 9.21
N ALA A 49 1.84 7.77 8.46
CA ALA A 49 0.41 7.65 8.29
C ALA A 49 0.03 6.34 7.60
N LEU A 50 0.75 5.99 6.53
CA LEU A 50 0.52 4.75 5.81
C LEU A 50 0.77 3.53 6.68
N HIS A 51 1.84 3.56 7.48
CA HIS A 51 2.17 2.46 8.39
C HIS A 51 1.06 2.24 9.42
N ARG A 52 0.52 3.31 10.00
CA ARG A 52 -0.59 3.21 10.95
C ARG A 52 -1.85 2.66 10.29
N LEU A 53 -2.13 3.11 9.07
CA LEU A 53 -3.26 2.60 8.30
C LEU A 53 -3.11 1.11 8.03
N ASN A 54 -1.91 0.68 7.66
CA ASN A 54 -1.64 -0.74 7.40
C ASN A 54 -1.80 -1.59 8.65
N ILE A 55 -1.43 -1.07 9.82
CA ILE A 55 -1.63 -1.77 11.10
C ILE A 55 -3.12 -1.98 11.35
N LEU A 56 -3.95 -0.96 11.12
CA LEU A 56 -5.40 -1.07 11.29
C LEU A 56 -6.01 -2.10 10.34
N ILE A 57 -5.59 -2.06 9.07
CA ILE A 57 -6.07 -3.01 8.07
C ILE A 57 -5.69 -4.45 8.44
N ARG A 58 -4.43 -4.66 8.86
CA ARG A 58 -3.98 -5.99 9.30
C ARG A 58 -4.80 -6.51 10.47
N SER A 59 -5.09 -5.64 11.43
CA SER A 59 -5.89 -6.00 12.59
C SER A 59 -7.29 -6.48 12.18
N GLU A 60 -7.95 -5.74 11.30
CA GLU A 60 -9.28 -6.09 10.82
C GLU A 60 -9.27 -7.40 10.02
N LEU A 61 -8.30 -7.57 9.13
CA LEU A 61 -8.20 -8.79 8.32
C LEU A 61 -7.86 -10.01 9.18
N SER A 62 -7.00 -9.84 10.18
CA SER A 62 -6.67 -10.91 11.12
C SER A 62 -7.90 -11.35 11.90
N GLY A 63 -8.77 -10.41 12.28
CA GLY A 63 -10.02 -10.71 12.96
C GLY A 63 -10.98 -11.55 12.12
N LEU A 64 -10.85 -11.48 10.79
CA LEU A 64 -11.63 -12.31 9.85
C LEU A 64 -10.98 -13.67 9.59
N GLY A 65 -9.82 -13.93 10.17
CA GLY A 65 -9.07 -15.16 9.90
C GLY A 65 -8.20 -15.10 8.67
N ALA A 66 -8.03 -13.93 8.06
CA ALA A 66 -7.17 -13.78 6.90
C ALA A 66 -5.70 -13.82 7.30
N GLN A 67 -4.86 -14.36 6.43
CA GLN A 67 -3.43 -14.52 6.67
C GLN A 67 -2.64 -13.70 5.65
N GLU A 68 -1.63 -12.98 6.14
CA GLU A 68 -0.77 -12.17 5.30
C GLU A 68 0.29 -13.03 4.64
N MET A 69 0.54 -12.78 3.36
CA MET A 69 1.64 -13.42 2.65
C MET A 69 2.29 -12.43 1.69
N GLU A 70 3.51 -12.73 1.31
CA GLU A 70 4.25 -11.98 0.32
C GLU A 70 4.58 -12.87 -0.86
N LEU A 71 4.47 -12.29 -2.05
CA LEU A 71 4.89 -12.96 -3.28
C LEU A 71 6.04 -12.16 -3.89
N PRO A 72 6.96 -12.82 -4.63
CA PRO A 72 7.98 -12.10 -5.37
C PRO A 72 7.36 -11.10 -6.34
N ARG A 73 8.05 -10.00 -6.59
CA ARG A 73 7.63 -9.04 -7.60
C ARG A 73 7.60 -9.73 -8.96
N SER A 74 6.46 -9.63 -9.62
CA SER A 74 6.26 -10.18 -10.96
C SER A 74 5.27 -9.29 -11.70
N GLU A 75 5.13 -9.55 -13.00
CA GLU A 75 4.10 -8.88 -13.78
C GLU A 75 2.73 -9.32 -13.28
N GLU A 76 1.74 -8.42 -13.38
CA GLU A 76 0.39 -8.67 -12.89
C GLU A 76 -0.21 -9.97 -13.43
N SER A 77 0.11 -10.30 -14.67
CA SER A 77 -0.41 -11.50 -15.31
C SER A 77 0.11 -12.80 -14.69
N GLU A 78 1.25 -12.76 -14.00
CA GLU A 78 1.88 -13.93 -13.40
C GLU A 78 1.51 -14.15 -11.94
N GLU A 79 0.96 -13.12 -11.27
CA GLU A 79 0.58 -13.24 -9.87
C GLU A 79 -0.42 -14.34 -9.57
N PRO A 80 -1.53 -14.45 -10.31
CA PRO A 80 -2.49 -15.52 -10.05
C PRO A 80 -1.88 -16.91 -10.19
N LYS A 81 -0.97 -17.08 -11.15
CA LYS A 81 -0.30 -18.37 -11.37
C LYS A 81 0.63 -18.72 -10.20
N ALA A 82 1.39 -17.72 -9.70
CA ALA A 82 2.28 -17.93 -8.56
C ALA A 82 1.47 -18.28 -7.30
N LEU A 83 0.36 -17.60 -7.08
CA LEU A 83 -0.52 -17.86 -5.95
C LEU A 83 -1.09 -19.27 -5.99
N ILE A 84 -1.62 -19.69 -7.15
CA ILE A 84 -2.17 -21.02 -7.34
C ILE A 84 -1.11 -22.09 -7.07
N ARG A 85 0.11 -21.86 -7.55
CA ARG A 85 1.22 -22.80 -7.36
C ARG A 85 1.57 -22.97 -5.89
N ILE A 86 1.66 -21.88 -5.14
CA ILE A 86 1.99 -21.92 -3.71
C ILE A 86 0.87 -22.59 -2.93
N VAL A 87 -0.37 -22.19 -3.15
CA VAL A 87 -1.52 -22.75 -2.43
C VAL A 87 -1.64 -24.25 -2.72
N GLY A 88 -1.43 -24.65 -3.99
CA GLY A 88 -1.48 -26.05 -4.36
C GLY A 88 -0.42 -26.92 -3.68
N ARG A 89 0.73 -26.34 -3.33
CA ARG A 89 1.79 -27.07 -2.62
C ARG A 89 1.55 -27.15 -1.11
N GLU A 90 0.95 -26.11 -0.53
CA GLU A 90 0.84 -25.99 0.92
C GLU A 90 -0.46 -26.56 1.48
N VAL A 91 -1.50 -26.71 0.66
CA VAL A 91 -2.79 -27.26 1.09
C VAL A 91 -2.78 -28.76 0.84
N ASP A 92 -2.74 -29.54 1.93
CA ASP A 92 -2.71 -31.01 1.86
C ASP A 92 -4.09 -31.64 2.02
N SER A 93 -5.06 -30.91 2.57
CA SER A 93 -6.37 -31.44 2.90
C SER A 93 -7.44 -30.38 2.66
N TYR A 94 -8.60 -30.82 2.16
CA TYR A 94 -9.75 -29.94 2.00
C TYR A 94 -10.22 -29.31 3.33
N ARG A 95 -9.81 -29.89 4.47
CA ARG A 95 -10.12 -29.33 5.79
C ARG A 95 -9.43 -28.01 6.06
N GLN A 96 -8.36 -27.72 5.32
CA GLN A 96 -7.65 -26.44 5.41
C GLN A 96 -8.37 -25.31 4.65
N LEU A 97 -9.38 -25.65 3.87
CA LEU A 97 -10.15 -24.70 3.08
C LEU A 97 -11.46 -24.34 3.78
N PRO A 98 -11.99 -23.15 3.58
CA PRO A 98 -11.44 -22.06 2.78
C PRO A 98 -10.26 -21.38 3.46
N VAL A 99 -9.39 -20.78 2.65
CA VAL A 99 -8.25 -19.97 3.10
C VAL A 99 -8.42 -18.56 2.57
N LEU A 100 -8.27 -17.59 3.46
CA LEU A 100 -8.26 -16.17 3.10
C LEU A 100 -6.83 -15.65 3.19
N LEU A 101 -6.32 -15.17 2.07
CA LEU A 101 -4.97 -14.63 1.99
C LEU A 101 -5.02 -13.17 1.53
N TYR A 102 -4.10 -12.36 2.02
CA TYR A 102 -3.98 -10.98 1.58
C TYR A 102 -2.52 -10.55 1.55
N ARG A 103 -2.27 -9.48 0.82
CA ARG A 103 -0.98 -8.81 0.83
C ARG A 103 -1.17 -7.33 0.56
N PHE A 104 -0.17 -6.54 0.95
CA PHE A 104 -0.12 -5.13 0.63
C PHE A 104 0.68 -4.96 -0.66
N LEU A 105 0.16 -4.14 -1.55
CA LEU A 105 0.70 -3.95 -2.88
C LEU A 105 0.74 -2.48 -3.22
N SER A 106 1.85 -2.04 -3.81
CA SER A 106 1.95 -0.69 -4.35
C SER A 106 1.81 -0.77 -5.86
N GLN A 107 0.87 0.00 -6.39
CA GLN A 107 0.64 0.06 -7.83
C GLN A 107 0.79 1.49 -8.32
N ARG A 108 1.13 1.63 -9.60
CA ARG A 108 1.18 2.94 -10.23
C ARG A 108 -0.25 3.50 -10.33
N SER A 109 -0.41 4.73 -9.85
CA SER A 109 -1.69 5.40 -9.92
C SER A 109 -1.97 5.90 -11.34
N PRO A 110 -3.24 5.87 -11.80
CA PRO A 110 -3.59 6.48 -13.07
C PRO A 110 -3.52 8.01 -13.08
N GLU A 111 -3.45 8.65 -11.90
CA GLU A 111 -3.38 10.10 -11.77
C GLU A 111 -1.98 10.69 -11.80
#